data_79ee74c22579df3fe29746e3c211ecee
#
_entry.id   79ee74c22579df3fe29746e3c211ecee
#
_cell.length_a   1.000
_cell.length_b   1.000
_cell.length_c   1.000
_cell.angle_alpha   90.00
_cell.angle_beta   90.00
_cell.angle_gamma   90.00
#
_symmetry.space_group_name_H-M   'P 1'
#
loop_
_entity.id
_entity.type
_entity.pdbx_description
1 polymer ?
#
loop_
_entity_poly.entity_id
_entity_poly.type
_entity_poly.pdbx_seq_one_letter_code
_entity_poly.pdbx_strand_id
1 'polypeptide(L)'
;QWRPDMIWFDNSRILLTPNYYVQQLYSHHKGTHTLRLTENGEPVKGREGLYASAVYDADSSRIIVKIANTAAVRQEIVLHFDGLKRRQALQDRASIIYLQADDKEVVNTFKDPEAIVPQMSVAEVSGKKCRLTLSPQSFQVISIPFVPK
;
A
#
# COMPACT_ATOMS: atom_id res chain seq x y z
N GLN A 1 -20.79 -18.21 11.94
CA GLN A 1 -19.75 -17.18 11.94
C GLN A 1 -19.54 -16.68 10.52
N TRP A 2 -19.84 -15.40 10.26
CA TRP A 2 -19.64 -14.77 8.95
C TRP A 2 -18.15 -14.54 8.70
N ARG A 3 -17.69 -14.81 7.51
CA ARG A 3 -16.37 -14.43 7.01
C ARG A 3 -16.55 -13.79 5.62
N PRO A 4 -15.88 -12.69 5.33
CA PRO A 4 -14.88 -11.96 6.12
C PRO A 4 -15.51 -10.82 6.93
N ASP A 5 -15.33 -10.81 8.25
CA ASP A 5 -15.66 -9.67 9.10
C ASP A 5 -14.44 -8.76 9.27
N MET A 6 -14.67 -7.46 9.44
CA MET A 6 -13.61 -6.49 9.73
C MET A 6 -13.24 -6.49 11.22
N ILE A 7 -14.24 -6.61 12.07
CA ILE A 7 -14.09 -6.54 13.53
C ILE A 7 -14.84 -7.69 14.16
N TRP A 8 -14.16 -8.44 15.01
CA TRP A 8 -14.78 -9.42 15.86
C TRP A 8 -14.78 -8.93 17.30
N PHE A 9 -15.79 -9.27 18.04
CA PHE A 9 -15.89 -8.92 19.44
C PHE A 9 -16.57 -10.03 20.25
N ASP A 10 -16.20 -10.11 21.51
CA ASP A 10 -16.94 -10.81 22.56
C ASP A 10 -17.31 -9.79 23.65
N ASN A 11 -17.85 -10.26 24.78
CA ASN A 11 -18.33 -9.37 25.84
C ASN A 11 -17.26 -8.42 26.43
N SER A 12 -15.99 -8.66 26.20
CA SER A 12 -14.88 -7.95 26.85
C SER A 12 -13.74 -7.58 25.90
N ARG A 13 -13.70 -8.14 24.68
CA ARG A 13 -12.55 -7.97 23.77
C ARG A 13 -13.01 -7.62 22.37
N ILE A 14 -12.16 -6.89 21.67
CA ILE A 14 -12.28 -6.55 20.25
C ILE A 14 -11.06 -7.13 19.52
N LEU A 15 -11.30 -7.70 18.34
CA LEU A 15 -10.28 -8.19 17.44
C LEU A 15 -10.42 -7.51 16.09
N LEU A 16 -9.35 -6.83 15.66
CA LEU A 16 -9.27 -6.23 14.33
C LEU A 16 -8.66 -7.24 13.36
N THR A 17 -9.34 -7.49 12.25
CA THR A 17 -8.84 -8.42 11.23
C THR A 17 -7.90 -7.73 10.26
N PRO A 18 -7.08 -8.45 9.48
CA PRO A 18 -6.29 -7.85 8.40
C PRO A 18 -7.15 -7.05 7.41
N ASN A 19 -8.39 -7.48 7.14
CA ASN A 19 -9.33 -6.75 6.30
C ASN A 19 -9.69 -5.37 6.88
N TYR A 20 -9.86 -5.25 8.19
CA TYR A 20 -10.06 -3.97 8.85
C TYR A 20 -8.90 -3.00 8.54
N TYR A 21 -7.66 -3.45 8.70
CA TYR A 21 -6.49 -2.61 8.44
C TYR A 21 -6.38 -2.20 6.97
N VAL A 22 -6.68 -3.09 6.03
CA VAL A 22 -6.71 -2.75 4.60
C VAL A 22 -7.74 -1.65 4.34
N GLN A 23 -8.97 -1.79 4.85
CA GLN A 23 -10.03 -0.79 4.68
C GLN A 23 -9.67 0.55 5.33
N GLN A 24 -9.10 0.51 6.54
CA GLN A 24 -8.60 1.70 7.22
C GLN A 24 -7.53 2.43 6.40
N LEU A 25 -6.54 1.70 5.87
CA LEU A 25 -5.50 2.26 5.03
C LEU A 25 -6.06 2.87 3.73
N TYR A 26 -7.04 2.23 3.09
CA TYR A 26 -7.72 2.82 1.93
C TYR A 26 -8.45 4.10 2.28
N SER A 27 -9.17 4.12 3.38
CA SER A 27 -9.95 5.28 3.85
C SER A 27 -9.06 6.48 4.17
N HIS A 28 -7.95 6.26 4.87
CA HIS A 28 -7.04 7.33 5.28
C HIS A 28 -6.14 7.83 4.13
N HIS A 29 -6.01 7.08 3.06
CA HIS A 29 -5.15 7.40 1.91
C HIS A 29 -5.95 7.51 0.60
N LYS A 30 -7.11 8.14 0.64
CA LYS A 30 -8.03 8.19 -0.50
C LYS A 30 -7.56 9.09 -1.65
N GLY A 31 -6.83 10.17 -1.35
CA GLY A 31 -6.41 11.18 -2.32
C GLY A 31 -7.57 12.02 -2.90
N THR A 32 -7.23 12.97 -3.75
CA THR A 32 -8.20 13.89 -4.40
C THR A 32 -8.35 13.62 -5.91
N HIS A 33 -7.34 13.04 -6.55
CA HIS A 33 -7.31 12.77 -7.99
C HIS A 33 -6.76 11.37 -8.25
N THR A 34 -7.41 10.64 -9.15
CA THR A 34 -6.88 9.35 -9.62
C THR A 34 -5.74 9.57 -10.61
N LEU A 35 -4.66 8.84 -10.48
CA LEU A 35 -3.53 8.81 -11.40
C LEU A 35 -3.59 7.55 -12.27
N ARG A 36 -3.20 7.70 -13.53
CA ARG A 36 -3.04 6.54 -14.41
C ARG A 36 -1.81 5.75 -13.98
N LEU A 37 -1.99 4.46 -13.74
CA LEU A 37 -0.92 3.53 -13.41
C LEU A 37 -0.86 2.44 -14.47
N THR A 38 0.31 2.23 -15.05
CA THR A 38 0.52 1.24 -16.11
C THR A 38 1.75 0.39 -15.84
N GLU A 39 1.71 -0.84 -16.33
CA GLU A 39 2.82 -1.76 -16.43
C GLU A 39 3.02 -2.10 -17.91
N ASN A 40 4.22 -1.86 -18.44
CA ASN A 40 4.54 -2.05 -19.88
C ASN A 40 3.54 -1.35 -20.83
N GLY A 41 3.05 -0.17 -20.42
CA GLY A 41 2.09 0.63 -21.21
C GLY A 41 0.61 0.25 -21.01
N GLU A 42 0.31 -0.90 -20.42
CA GLU A 42 -1.04 -1.38 -20.13
C GLU A 42 -1.46 -1.11 -18.67
N PRO A 43 -2.75 -0.94 -18.38
CA PRO A 43 -3.22 -0.83 -17.01
C PRO A 43 -2.84 -2.05 -16.16
N VAL A 44 -2.44 -1.81 -14.92
CA VAL A 44 -2.17 -2.90 -13.96
C VAL A 44 -3.46 -3.67 -13.67
N LYS A 45 -3.51 -4.97 -13.98
CA LYS A 45 -4.72 -5.81 -13.93
C LYS A 45 -4.53 -7.12 -13.17
N GLY A 46 -3.64 -7.20 -12.23
CA GLY A 46 -3.40 -8.42 -11.44
C GLY A 46 -2.55 -9.47 -12.15
N ARG A 47 -1.79 -9.08 -13.19
CA ARG A 47 -0.81 -9.98 -13.79
C ARG A 47 0.22 -10.38 -12.74
N GLU A 48 0.59 -11.66 -12.70
CA GLU A 48 1.52 -12.23 -11.71
C GLU A 48 1.16 -11.93 -10.25
N GLY A 49 -0.15 -11.70 -9.98
CA GLY A 49 -0.63 -11.40 -8.64
C GLY A 49 -0.41 -9.95 -8.19
N LEU A 50 0.01 -9.04 -9.09
CA LEU A 50 0.24 -7.63 -8.80
C LEU A 50 -1.00 -6.80 -9.06
N TYR A 51 -1.53 -6.16 -8.02
CA TYR A 51 -2.64 -5.21 -8.10
C TYR A 51 -2.19 -3.86 -7.57
N ALA A 52 -2.51 -2.78 -8.27
CA ALA A 52 -2.11 -1.47 -7.82
C ALA A 52 -3.09 -0.36 -8.23
N SER A 53 -3.10 0.71 -7.46
CA SER A 53 -3.78 1.96 -7.76
C SER A 53 -2.93 3.15 -7.31
N ALA A 54 -3.08 4.28 -7.97
CA ALA A 54 -2.36 5.49 -7.62
C ALA A 54 -3.30 6.69 -7.59
N VAL A 55 -3.09 7.57 -6.62
CA VAL A 55 -3.81 8.82 -6.47
C VAL A 55 -2.85 9.96 -6.14
N TYR A 56 -3.25 11.17 -6.46
CA TYR A 56 -2.65 12.39 -5.98
C TYR A 56 -3.55 13.00 -4.92
N ASP A 57 -2.98 13.37 -3.81
CA ASP A 57 -3.65 14.13 -2.75
C ASP A 57 -3.18 15.58 -2.81
N ALA A 58 -4.06 16.46 -3.26
CA ALA A 58 -3.75 17.88 -3.41
C ALA A 58 -3.64 18.57 -2.04
N ASP A 59 -4.40 18.12 -1.05
CA ASP A 59 -4.45 18.73 0.28
C ASP A 59 -3.13 18.53 1.04
N SER A 60 -2.56 17.34 0.93
CA SER A 60 -1.27 17.00 1.55
C SER A 60 -0.07 17.06 0.58
N SER A 61 -0.31 17.41 -0.69
CA SER A 61 0.71 17.51 -1.74
C SER A 61 1.58 16.26 -1.85
N ARG A 62 0.97 15.10 -2.01
CA ARG A 62 1.68 13.82 -2.15
C ARG A 62 1.07 12.88 -3.18
N ILE A 63 1.89 12.03 -3.74
CA ILE A 63 1.45 10.87 -4.52
C ILE A 63 1.31 9.70 -3.55
N ILE A 64 0.21 8.97 -3.66
CA ILE A 64 -0.07 7.78 -2.87
C ILE A 64 -0.27 6.61 -3.84
N VAL A 65 0.54 5.57 -3.69
CA VAL A 65 0.42 4.33 -4.46
C VAL A 65 0.07 3.20 -3.51
N LYS A 66 -0.95 2.44 -3.84
CA LYS A 66 -1.37 1.25 -3.11
C LYS A 66 -1.08 0.03 -3.97
N ILE A 67 -0.37 -0.94 -3.42
CA ILE A 67 0.07 -2.12 -4.16
C ILE A 67 -0.20 -3.36 -3.31
N ALA A 68 -0.79 -4.38 -3.93
CA ALA A 68 -0.93 -5.71 -3.36
C ALA A 68 -0.13 -6.71 -4.20
N ASN A 69 0.70 -7.48 -3.54
CA ASN A 69 1.34 -8.67 -4.09
C ASN A 69 0.63 -9.90 -3.52
N THR A 70 -0.23 -10.53 -4.31
CA THR A 70 -0.96 -11.75 -3.92
C THR A 70 -0.22 -13.03 -4.33
N ALA A 71 0.95 -12.90 -4.97
CA ALA A 71 1.78 -14.04 -5.32
C ALA A 71 2.53 -14.59 -4.10
N ALA A 72 2.91 -15.87 -4.18
CA ALA A 72 3.73 -16.53 -3.17
C ALA A 72 5.24 -16.23 -3.32
N VAL A 73 5.59 -15.25 -4.16
CA VAL A 73 6.98 -14.87 -4.44
C VAL A 73 7.18 -13.38 -4.18
N ARG A 74 8.37 -13.04 -3.74
CA ARG A 74 8.83 -11.66 -3.63
C ARG A 74 8.94 -11.04 -5.02
N GLN A 75 8.50 -9.79 -5.16
CA GLN A 75 8.64 -9.04 -6.40
C GLN A 75 9.44 -7.76 -6.17
N GLU A 76 10.29 -7.41 -7.11
CA GLU A 76 10.98 -6.12 -7.12
C GLU A 76 10.43 -5.27 -8.26
N ILE A 77 9.98 -4.08 -7.93
CA ILE A 77 9.39 -3.15 -8.88
C ILE A 77 10.08 -1.79 -8.80
N VAL A 78 9.97 -1.04 -9.89
CA VAL A 78 10.39 0.36 -9.92
C VAL A 78 9.20 1.19 -10.38
N LEU A 79 8.74 2.08 -9.51
CA LEU A 79 7.77 3.10 -9.87
C LEU A 79 8.48 4.22 -10.63
N HIS A 80 7.93 4.58 -11.79
CA HIS A 80 8.35 5.73 -12.57
C HIS A 80 7.27 6.81 -12.51
N PHE A 81 7.64 8.04 -12.18
CA PHE A 81 6.71 9.17 -12.05
C PHE A 81 6.82 10.08 -13.26
N ASP A 82 5.97 9.84 -14.26
CA ASP A 82 5.88 10.68 -15.45
C ASP A 82 4.93 11.86 -15.24
N GLY A 83 4.99 12.85 -16.12
CA GLY A 83 4.06 13.99 -16.09
C GLY A 83 4.35 15.02 -14.99
N LEU A 84 5.41 14.88 -14.22
CA LEU A 84 5.81 15.92 -13.27
C LEU A 84 6.17 17.20 -14.01
N LYS A 85 5.57 18.32 -13.62
CA LYS A 85 5.86 19.65 -14.19
C LYS A 85 7.30 20.05 -13.91
N ARG A 86 7.90 20.89 -14.78
CA ARG A 86 9.31 21.33 -14.68
C ARG A 86 9.74 21.85 -13.31
N ARG A 87 8.78 22.35 -12.51
CA ARG A 87 9.03 22.90 -11.17
C ARG A 87 8.57 21.97 -10.04
N GLN A 88 8.15 20.75 -10.33
CA GLN A 88 7.75 19.76 -9.32
C GLN A 88 8.88 18.76 -9.14
N ALA A 89 9.26 18.53 -7.90
CA ALA A 89 10.19 17.46 -7.52
C ALA A 89 9.57 16.64 -6.38
N LEU A 90 9.88 15.38 -6.36
CA LEU A 90 9.51 14.48 -5.26
C LEU A 90 10.57 14.58 -4.16
N GLN A 91 10.18 14.34 -2.91
CA GLN A 91 11.15 14.15 -1.84
C GLN A 91 11.96 12.88 -2.09
N ASP A 92 13.16 12.83 -1.56
CA ASP A 92 14.10 11.70 -1.72
C ASP A 92 13.70 10.45 -0.92
N ARG A 93 12.64 10.54 -0.13
CA ARG A 93 12.11 9.44 0.67
C ARG A 93 10.61 9.30 0.52
N ALA A 94 10.17 8.04 0.38
CA ALA A 94 8.79 7.61 0.48
C ALA A 94 8.54 6.96 1.83
N SER A 95 7.43 7.27 2.48
CA SER A 95 6.94 6.49 3.62
C SER A 95 6.11 5.31 3.11
N ILE A 96 6.28 4.16 3.75
CA ILE A 96 5.56 2.94 3.43
C ILE A 96 4.85 2.45 4.68
N ILE A 97 3.56 2.16 4.57
CA ILE A 97 2.81 1.37 5.54
C ILE A 97 2.47 0.05 4.86
N TYR A 98 2.79 -1.06 5.49
CA TYR A 98 2.55 -2.37 4.89
C TYR A 98 1.92 -3.36 5.86
N LEU A 99 1.17 -4.28 5.27
CA LEU A 99 0.67 -5.50 5.88
C LEU A 99 1.32 -6.67 5.15
N GLN A 100 1.75 -7.66 5.89
CA GLN A 100 2.38 -8.86 5.34
C GLN A 100 1.94 -10.07 6.15
N ALA A 101 1.72 -11.18 5.46
CA ALA A 101 1.51 -12.49 6.07
C ALA A 101 2.58 -13.45 5.56
N ASP A 102 3.05 -14.35 6.41
CA ASP A 102 3.97 -15.42 6.01
C ASP A 102 3.26 -16.47 5.16
N ASP A 103 1.97 -16.64 5.40
CA ASP A 103 1.08 -17.56 4.68
C ASP A 103 -0.30 -16.91 4.51
N LYS A 104 -1.00 -17.25 3.44
CA LYS A 104 -2.37 -16.78 3.15
C LYS A 104 -3.42 -17.24 4.18
N GLU A 105 -3.12 -18.28 4.95
CA GLU A 105 -4.01 -18.79 5.99
C GLU A 105 -3.82 -18.09 7.35
N VAL A 106 -2.78 -17.26 7.49
CA VAL A 106 -2.54 -16.49 8.74
C VAL A 106 -3.64 -15.46 8.92
N VAL A 107 -4.22 -15.44 10.11
CA VAL A 107 -5.26 -14.50 10.53
C VAL A 107 -5.02 -14.02 11.94
N ASN A 108 -5.50 -12.84 12.26
CA ASN A 108 -5.53 -12.37 13.64
C ASN A 108 -6.56 -13.18 14.44
N THR A 109 -6.21 -13.54 15.65
CA THR A 109 -7.07 -14.31 16.57
C THR A 109 -7.09 -13.68 17.95
N PHE A 110 -8.04 -14.03 18.82
CA PHE A 110 -8.01 -13.56 20.22
C PHE A 110 -6.81 -14.05 21.05
N LYS A 111 -6.11 -15.06 20.55
CA LYS A 111 -4.85 -15.55 21.16
C LYS A 111 -3.62 -14.80 20.63
N ASP A 112 -3.68 -14.41 19.36
CA ASP A 112 -2.65 -13.64 18.68
C ASP A 112 -3.34 -12.53 17.86
N PRO A 113 -3.71 -11.41 18.50
CA PRO A 113 -4.48 -10.35 17.85
C PRO A 113 -3.65 -9.48 16.91
N GLU A 114 -2.33 -9.59 16.97
CA GLU A 114 -1.38 -8.75 16.22
C GLU A 114 -0.53 -9.55 15.24
N ALA A 115 -0.94 -10.77 14.86
CA ALA A 115 -0.25 -11.58 13.87
C ALA A 115 -0.04 -10.83 12.55
N ILE A 116 -1.05 -10.04 12.13
CA ILE A 116 -0.96 -9.15 10.96
C ILE A 116 -1.48 -7.78 11.37
N VAL A 117 -0.55 -6.83 11.51
CA VAL A 117 -0.82 -5.42 11.82
C VAL A 117 -0.02 -4.50 10.91
N PRO A 118 -0.45 -3.25 10.69
CA PRO A 118 0.31 -2.29 9.90
C PRO A 118 1.70 -2.04 10.48
N GLN A 119 2.71 -2.17 9.63
CA GLN A 119 4.10 -1.87 9.94
C GLN A 119 4.58 -0.71 9.06
N MET A 120 5.64 -0.04 9.47
CA MET A 120 6.17 1.12 8.76
C MET A 120 7.59 0.86 8.25
N SER A 121 7.87 1.35 7.06
CA SER A 121 9.22 1.41 6.50
C SER A 121 9.38 2.63 5.60
N VAL A 122 10.54 2.76 4.98
CA VAL A 122 10.86 3.83 4.04
C VAL A 122 11.52 3.28 2.80
N ALA A 123 11.34 3.95 1.66
CA ALA A 123 12.08 3.68 0.44
C ALA A 123 12.75 4.95 -0.08
N GLU A 124 13.86 4.78 -0.78
CA GLU A 124 14.53 5.88 -1.46
C GLU A 124 13.82 6.25 -2.77
N VAL A 125 13.71 7.53 -3.00
CA VAL A 125 13.22 8.12 -4.25
C VAL A 125 14.36 8.86 -4.92
N SER A 126 14.78 8.37 -6.07
CA SER A 126 15.85 8.99 -6.87
C SER A 126 15.26 9.67 -8.10
N GLY A 127 15.18 11.01 -8.06
CA GLY A 127 14.58 11.80 -9.13
C GLY A 127 13.11 11.44 -9.35
N LYS A 128 12.82 10.70 -10.41
CA LYS A 128 11.46 10.25 -10.77
C LYS A 128 11.26 8.74 -10.58
N LYS A 129 12.08 8.09 -9.75
CA LYS A 129 12.04 6.64 -9.57
C LYS A 129 12.02 6.29 -8.10
N CYS A 130 11.19 5.32 -7.75
CA CYS A 130 11.16 4.70 -6.43
C CYS A 130 11.25 3.19 -6.62
N ARG A 131 12.30 2.57 -6.06
CA ARG A 131 12.48 1.12 -6.07
C ARG A 131 11.83 0.52 -4.84
N LEU A 132 11.03 -0.51 -5.03
CA LEU A 132 10.28 -1.18 -3.98
C LEU A 132 10.50 -2.68 -4.02
N THR A 133 10.51 -3.27 -2.86
CA THR A 133 10.43 -4.70 -2.66
C THR A 133 9.05 -5.04 -2.10
N LEU A 134 8.35 -5.91 -2.78
CA LEU A 134 7.03 -6.41 -2.37
C LEU A 134 7.22 -7.83 -1.85
N SER A 135 7.02 -8.02 -0.55
CA SER A 135 7.01 -9.36 0.04
C SER A 135 5.86 -10.20 -0.53
N PRO A 136 5.95 -11.54 -0.49
CA PRO A 136 4.79 -12.39 -0.77
C PRO A 136 3.61 -12.03 0.12
N GLN A 137 2.38 -12.20 -0.36
CA GLN A 137 1.15 -12.03 0.42
C GLN A 137 1.12 -10.70 1.19
N SER A 138 1.45 -9.58 0.52
CA SER A 138 1.57 -8.26 1.15
C SER A 138 0.71 -7.20 0.50
N PHE A 139 0.36 -6.19 1.30
CA PHE A 139 -0.27 -4.96 0.86
C PHE A 139 0.54 -3.78 1.36
N GLN A 140 0.82 -2.81 0.50
CA GLN A 140 1.62 -1.63 0.83
C GLN A 140 0.91 -0.35 0.39
N VAL A 141 1.00 0.67 1.23
CA VAL A 141 0.63 2.06 0.90
C VAL A 141 1.91 2.89 0.92
N ILE A 142 2.29 3.38 -0.23
CA ILE A 142 3.49 4.17 -0.46
C ILE A 142 3.07 5.64 -0.61
N SER A 143 3.61 6.52 0.20
CA SER A 143 3.30 7.95 0.19
C SER A 143 4.56 8.77 -0.08
N ILE A 144 4.55 9.56 -1.16
CA ILE A 144 5.70 10.33 -1.64
C ILE A 144 5.31 11.80 -1.69
N PRO A 145 5.80 12.63 -0.77
CA PRO A 145 5.54 14.07 -0.79
C PRO A 145 6.27 14.75 -1.94
N PHE A 146 5.71 15.87 -2.38
CA PHE A 146 6.44 16.82 -3.22
C PHE A 146 7.39 17.67 -2.39
N VAL A 147 8.51 18.07 -3.00
CA VAL A 147 9.41 19.05 -2.39
C VAL A 147 8.68 20.39 -2.31
N PRO A 148 8.58 21.00 -1.13
CA PRO A 148 8.06 22.36 -1.01
C PRO A 148 8.92 23.31 -1.85
N LYS A 149 8.27 24.26 -2.53
CA LYS A 149 8.97 25.36 -3.22
C LYS A 149 9.24 26.49 -2.27
#